data_993110a614e4ba5a0bf06f844494ffc5
#
_entry.id   993110a614e4ba5a0bf06f844494ffc5
#
_cell.length_a   1.000
_cell.length_b   1.000
_cell.length_c   1.000
_cell.angle_alpha   90.00
_cell.angle_beta   90.00
_cell.angle_gamma   90.00
#
_symmetry.space_group_name_H-M   'P 1'
#
loop_
_entity.id
_entity.type
_entity.pdbx_description
1 polymer ?
#
loop_
_entity_poly.entity_id
_entity_poly.type
_entity_poly.pdbx_seq_one_letter_code
_entity_poly.pdbx_strand_id
1 'polypeptide(L)'
;MLTLKGKYNEAKVFTDNVDDNTIGEIITLCNQPFAKDSKIRIMPDTHGGKGCVIGTTMTIQDKIVPKLVGVDIGCGLYVVKLKPGKLKMDFDKLDKVIRERVPSGSKTHDKPVDEFDLEGVVAPIHRGWVARSIGTLGGGNHFIEVNQGSDGIYLVIHSGSRVLGKEIAEYHQEVAYKRLDILRKELKLDATAAKKRGNLEMANNLNGEREQVKLDYDLSYVTGSDLNHYLNDMEIAQKFAARNRYIMAETILKAMKWNKAVVSAFDCVHNYIDIDNRMLRKGATSAQLGEQIIVPLNMRDGSILATGKGNADWNYSAPHGAGRMLSRSKAKAQISLESYQAAMKDVWTTSVSKKTIDEAPKAYKSAKQLLVDVEDTMDIQEIIKPLYNFKA
;
A
#
# COMPACT_ATOMS: atom_id res chain seq x y z
N MET A 1 -15.58 -8.92 14.81
CA MET A 1 -15.86 -7.65 14.12
C MET A 1 -16.18 -6.59 15.15
N LEU A 2 -15.54 -5.38 15.03
CA LEU A 2 -15.66 -4.28 16.01
C LEU A 2 -16.19 -3.02 15.31
N THR A 3 -16.88 -2.17 16.08
CA THR A 3 -17.22 -0.79 15.67
C THR A 3 -16.54 0.18 16.65
N LEU A 4 -15.64 1.01 16.11
CA LEU A 4 -14.89 1.99 16.89
C LEU A 4 -15.43 3.39 16.60
N LYS A 5 -15.81 4.11 17.65
CA LYS A 5 -16.46 5.43 17.55
C LYS A 5 -15.51 6.54 17.97
N GLY A 6 -15.45 7.59 17.15
CA GLY A 6 -14.84 8.86 17.49
C GLY A 6 -15.87 9.98 17.62
N LYS A 7 -15.37 11.23 17.72
CA LYS A 7 -16.21 12.42 17.86
C LYS A 7 -17.08 12.70 16.63
N TYR A 8 -16.58 12.44 15.42
CA TYR A 8 -17.20 12.84 14.16
C TYR A 8 -17.66 11.67 13.30
N ASN A 9 -17.09 10.47 13.48
CA ASN A 9 -17.42 9.31 12.68
C ASN A 9 -17.17 8.01 13.44
N GLU A 10 -17.51 6.90 12.83
CA GLU A 10 -17.20 5.56 13.31
C GLU A 10 -16.52 4.73 12.18
N ALA A 11 -15.72 3.75 12.59
CA ALA A 11 -15.10 2.79 11.69
C ALA A 11 -15.56 1.37 12.02
N LYS A 12 -15.88 0.59 10.99
CA LYS A 12 -16.15 -0.84 11.10
C LYS A 12 -14.85 -1.60 10.84
N VAL A 13 -14.44 -2.46 11.77
CA VAL A 13 -13.20 -3.26 11.70
C VAL A 13 -13.57 -4.73 11.51
N PHE A 14 -13.09 -5.36 10.46
CA PHE A 14 -13.48 -6.72 10.07
C PHE A 14 -12.65 -7.82 10.72
N THR A 15 -12.16 -7.55 11.91
CA THR A 15 -11.51 -8.53 12.80
C THR A 15 -11.68 -8.09 14.24
N ASP A 16 -11.49 -8.98 15.19
CA ASP A 16 -11.39 -8.71 16.63
C ASP A 16 -9.93 -8.78 17.13
N ASN A 17 -9.00 -9.24 16.29
CA ASN A 17 -7.58 -9.34 16.60
C ASN A 17 -6.84 -8.02 16.26
N VAL A 18 -7.04 -7.01 17.11
CA VAL A 18 -6.48 -5.65 16.95
C VAL A 18 -5.83 -5.22 18.26
N ASP A 19 -4.60 -4.70 18.19
CA ASP A 19 -3.90 -4.16 19.37
C ASP A 19 -4.38 -2.75 19.73
N ASP A 20 -4.13 -2.34 21.00
CA ASP A 20 -4.58 -1.05 21.54
C ASP A 20 -4.06 0.17 20.77
N ASN A 21 -2.83 0.11 20.24
CA ASN A 21 -2.28 1.22 19.46
C ASN A 21 -3.04 1.37 18.14
N THR A 22 -3.32 0.27 17.47
CA THR A 22 -4.12 0.22 16.24
C THR A 22 -5.54 0.76 16.49
N ILE A 23 -6.17 0.38 17.60
CA ILE A 23 -7.47 0.94 18.06
C ILE A 23 -7.38 2.45 18.24
N GLY A 24 -6.34 2.93 18.93
CA GLY A 24 -6.10 4.37 19.14
C GLY A 24 -5.93 5.16 17.85
N GLU A 25 -5.20 4.64 16.85
CA GLU A 25 -5.04 5.28 15.55
C GLU A 25 -6.37 5.37 14.78
N ILE A 26 -7.21 4.32 14.82
CA ILE A 26 -8.54 4.31 14.17
C ILE A 26 -9.45 5.35 14.81
N ILE A 27 -9.50 5.40 16.15
CA ILE A 27 -10.31 6.41 16.90
C ILE A 27 -9.80 7.82 16.57
N THR A 28 -8.48 8.01 16.44
CA THR A 28 -7.88 9.30 16.07
C THR A 28 -8.35 9.76 14.68
N LEU A 29 -8.47 8.87 13.70
CA LEU A 29 -9.06 9.18 12.40
C LEU A 29 -10.53 9.54 12.54
N CYS A 30 -11.33 8.78 13.29
CA CYS A 30 -12.75 9.04 13.51
C CYS A 30 -12.99 10.34 14.33
N ASN A 31 -11.97 10.86 15.01
CA ASN A 31 -11.99 12.16 15.70
C ASN A 31 -11.63 13.34 14.78
N GLN A 32 -11.45 13.14 13.48
CA GLN A 32 -11.14 14.23 12.56
C GLN A 32 -12.41 14.79 11.93
N PRO A 33 -12.59 16.12 11.89
CA PRO A 33 -13.77 16.75 11.27
C PRO A 33 -13.92 16.41 9.77
N PHE A 34 -12.80 16.25 9.05
CA PHE A 34 -12.83 15.91 7.61
C PHE A 34 -13.36 14.51 7.34
N ALA A 35 -13.36 13.62 8.32
CA ALA A 35 -13.84 12.25 8.18
C ALA A 35 -15.36 12.09 8.38
N LYS A 36 -16.08 13.16 8.76
CA LYS A 36 -17.48 13.13 9.24
C LYS A 36 -18.43 12.36 8.32
N ASP A 37 -18.35 12.57 7.02
CA ASP A 37 -19.30 12.00 6.07
C ASP A 37 -18.68 10.84 5.25
N SER A 38 -17.57 10.30 5.73
CA SER A 38 -16.85 9.20 5.07
C SER A 38 -17.29 7.85 5.62
N LYS A 39 -17.40 6.85 4.74
CA LYS A 39 -17.58 5.46 5.13
C LYS A 39 -16.21 4.83 5.37
N ILE A 40 -15.87 4.59 6.64
CA ILE A 40 -14.55 4.06 7.05
C ILE A 40 -14.68 2.57 7.32
N ARG A 41 -13.84 1.76 6.66
CA ARG A 41 -13.76 0.31 6.79
C ARG A 41 -12.32 -0.12 6.96
N ILE A 42 -12.08 -0.99 7.92
CA ILE A 42 -10.72 -1.46 8.28
C ILE A 42 -10.64 -2.95 8.02
N MET A 43 -9.71 -3.34 7.14
CA MET A 43 -9.50 -4.72 6.72
C MET A 43 -8.92 -5.59 7.85
N PRO A 44 -9.11 -6.93 7.80
CA PRO A 44 -8.69 -7.82 8.89
C PRO A 44 -7.17 -7.93 9.09
N ASP A 45 -6.37 -7.61 8.08
CA ASP A 45 -4.90 -7.57 8.16
C ASP A 45 -4.36 -6.30 8.84
N THR A 46 -5.22 -5.49 9.44
CA THR A 46 -4.87 -4.20 10.02
C THR A 46 -3.74 -4.27 11.05
N HIS A 47 -2.89 -3.27 11.03
CA HIS A 47 -1.81 -3.02 11.97
C HIS A 47 -1.40 -1.54 11.91
N GLY A 48 -0.62 -1.07 12.90
CA GLY A 48 -0.20 0.32 13.03
C GLY A 48 0.45 0.90 11.76
N GLY A 49 0.12 2.14 11.44
CA GLY A 49 0.63 2.88 10.29
C GLY A 49 0.84 4.36 10.60
N LYS A 50 1.44 5.12 9.67
CA LYS A 50 1.56 6.57 9.80
C LYS A 50 0.30 7.26 9.28
N GLY A 51 -0.26 8.18 10.07
CA GLY A 51 -1.49 8.90 9.76
C GLY A 51 -2.76 8.09 10.07
N CYS A 52 -2.80 6.83 9.69
CA CYS A 52 -3.81 5.84 10.07
C CYS A 52 -3.26 4.43 9.84
N VAL A 53 -3.94 3.45 10.38
CA VAL A 53 -3.61 2.02 10.27
C VAL A 53 -3.56 1.56 8.81
N ILE A 54 -2.72 0.57 8.54
CA ILE A 54 -2.75 -0.21 7.31
C ILE A 54 -4.04 -1.05 7.30
N GLY A 55 -4.64 -1.28 6.15
CA GLY A 55 -5.95 -1.90 6.01
C GLY A 55 -7.11 -0.89 5.96
N THR A 56 -6.83 0.42 5.95
CA THR A 56 -7.86 1.45 5.90
C THR A 56 -8.44 1.61 4.50
N THR A 57 -9.77 1.60 4.40
CA THR A 57 -10.53 2.07 3.24
C THR A 57 -11.51 3.15 3.66
N MET A 58 -11.66 4.19 2.84
CA MET A 58 -12.47 5.34 3.20
C MET A 58 -13.03 6.01 1.94
N THR A 59 -14.34 6.29 1.92
CA THR A 59 -14.90 7.15 0.88
C THR A 59 -14.38 8.56 1.04
N ILE A 60 -14.05 9.23 -0.08
CA ILE A 60 -13.53 10.60 -0.08
C ILE A 60 -14.58 11.59 -0.58
N GLN A 61 -14.53 12.78 -0.02
CA GLN A 61 -15.37 13.92 -0.41
C GLN A 61 -14.51 15.00 -1.08
N ASP A 62 -14.37 16.15 -0.44
CA ASP A 62 -13.62 17.33 -0.90
C ASP A 62 -12.25 17.48 -0.23
N LYS A 63 -11.86 16.55 0.62
CA LYS A 63 -10.62 16.58 1.41
C LYS A 63 -9.91 15.23 1.37
N ILE A 64 -8.61 15.26 1.15
CA ILE A 64 -7.76 14.06 1.15
C ILE A 64 -6.51 14.32 1.97
N VAL A 65 -6.16 13.38 2.83
CA VAL A 65 -4.88 13.37 3.54
C VAL A 65 -3.90 12.52 2.73
N PRO A 66 -2.83 13.08 2.15
CA PRO A 66 -1.87 12.30 1.34
C PRO A 66 -1.25 11.12 2.09
N LYS A 67 -0.96 11.27 3.38
CA LYS A 67 -0.45 10.18 4.22
C LYS A 67 -1.43 9.02 4.44
N LEU A 68 -2.73 9.22 4.23
CA LEU A 68 -3.70 8.12 4.27
C LEU A 68 -3.62 7.21 3.04
N VAL A 69 -2.96 7.62 1.96
CA VAL A 69 -2.58 6.72 0.85
C VAL A 69 -1.26 6.02 1.15
N GLY A 70 -0.35 6.73 1.82
CA GLY A 70 0.99 6.26 2.15
C GLY A 70 2.05 6.79 1.17
N VAL A 71 3.31 6.54 1.49
CA VAL A 71 4.45 7.03 0.70
C VAL A 71 4.77 6.16 -0.51
N ASP A 72 4.34 4.90 -0.52
CA ASP A 72 4.51 4.00 -1.66
C ASP A 72 3.21 3.93 -2.46
N ILE A 73 2.90 5.05 -3.12
CA ILE A 73 1.71 5.20 -3.96
C ILE A 73 1.76 4.15 -5.09
N GLY A 74 0.64 3.46 -5.31
CA GLY A 74 0.55 2.44 -6.35
C GLY A 74 1.30 1.14 -6.02
N CYS A 75 1.75 0.94 -4.75
CA CYS A 75 2.28 -0.36 -4.33
C CYS A 75 1.26 -1.45 -4.61
N GLY A 76 1.73 -2.57 -5.15
CA GLY A 76 0.87 -3.65 -5.61
C GLY A 76 1.65 -4.86 -6.10
N LEU A 77 0.92 -5.86 -6.56
CA LEU A 77 1.45 -7.11 -7.05
C LEU A 77 1.09 -7.31 -8.53
N TYR A 78 2.10 -7.57 -9.36
CA TYR A 78 1.90 -8.02 -10.73
C TYR A 78 2.06 -9.53 -10.79
N VAL A 79 1.02 -10.22 -11.26
CA VAL A 79 0.92 -11.68 -11.28
C VAL A 79 0.91 -12.15 -12.71
N VAL A 80 1.83 -13.05 -13.07
CA VAL A 80 1.90 -13.68 -14.39
C VAL A 80 1.71 -15.18 -14.24
N LYS A 81 0.64 -15.72 -14.80
CA LYS A 81 0.38 -17.16 -14.87
C LYS A 81 1.12 -17.79 -16.04
N LEU A 82 1.84 -18.87 -15.79
CA LEU A 82 2.68 -19.57 -16.73
C LEU A 82 2.23 -21.04 -16.87
N LYS A 83 2.26 -21.55 -18.10
CA LYS A 83 1.95 -22.97 -18.39
C LYS A 83 3.11 -23.88 -17.98
N PRO A 84 2.95 -24.85 -17.07
CA PRO A 84 4.05 -25.61 -16.46
C PRO A 84 4.92 -26.39 -17.45
N GLY A 85 4.33 -27.09 -18.40
CA GLY A 85 5.04 -28.04 -19.30
C GLY A 85 6.05 -27.42 -20.27
N LYS A 86 6.25 -26.09 -20.24
CA LYS A 86 7.21 -25.36 -21.10
C LYS A 86 8.29 -24.64 -20.29
N LEU A 87 8.34 -24.84 -18.97
CA LEU A 87 9.24 -24.12 -18.08
C LEU A 87 10.42 -24.99 -17.66
N LYS A 88 11.63 -24.50 -17.90
CA LYS A 88 12.81 -25.01 -17.20
C LYS A 88 12.98 -24.20 -15.91
N MET A 89 12.70 -24.85 -14.80
CA MET A 89 12.84 -24.25 -13.47
C MET A 89 14.30 -24.39 -13.01
N ASP A 90 15.06 -23.31 -13.17
CA ASP A 90 16.46 -23.19 -12.80
C ASP A 90 16.57 -21.97 -11.86
N PHE A 91 16.45 -22.23 -10.55
CA PHE A 91 16.38 -21.16 -9.55
C PHE A 91 17.73 -20.48 -9.31
N ASP A 92 18.87 -21.19 -9.51
CA ASP A 92 20.20 -20.57 -9.47
C ASP A 92 20.34 -19.53 -10.59
N LYS A 93 19.92 -19.88 -11.79
CA LYS A 93 19.88 -18.96 -12.93
C LYS A 93 18.91 -17.82 -12.69
N LEU A 94 17.72 -18.09 -12.13
CA LEU A 94 16.71 -17.08 -11.85
C LEU A 94 17.24 -16.05 -10.82
N ASP A 95 17.83 -16.51 -9.71
CA ASP A 95 18.42 -15.64 -8.69
C ASP A 95 19.53 -14.77 -9.27
N LYS A 96 20.40 -15.35 -10.10
CA LYS A 96 21.44 -14.61 -10.81
C LYS A 96 20.85 -13.53 -11.74
N VAL A 97 19.85 -13.87 -12.54
CA VAL A 97 19.16 -12.94 -13.45
C VAL A 97 18.54 -11.78 -12.65
N ILE A 98 17.84 -12.07 -11.55
CA ILE A 98 17.23 -11.03 -10.72
C ILE A 98 18.30 -10.12 -10.14
N ARG A 99 19.37 -10.65 -9.56
CA ARG A 99 20.46 -9.86 -8.95
C ARG A 99 21.22 -8.98 -9.93
N GLU A 100 21.37 -9.44 -11.18
CA GLU A 100 22.11 -8.72 -12.21
C GLU A 100 21.24 -7.68 -12.95
N ARG A 101 19.92 -7.93 -13.10
CA ARG A 101 19.07 -7.16 -14.00
C ARG A 101 17.96 -6.39 -13.31
N VAL A 102 17.65 -6.69 -12.03
CA VAL A 102 16.62 -6.01 -11.25
C VAL A 102 17.28 -5.37 -10.01
N PRO A 103 17.70 -4.11 -10.09
CA PRO A 103 18.26 -3.42 -8.93
C PRO A 103 17.32 -3.46 -7.75
N SER A 104 17.85 -3.66 -6.54
CA SER A 104 17.07 -3.81 -5.32
C SER A 104 17.61 -2.95 -4.18
N GLY A 105 16.83 -2.75 -3.12
CA GLY A 105 17.15 -1.83 -2.04
C GLY A 105 17.11 -0.38 -2.51
N SER A 106 18.18 0.37 -2.30
CA SER A 106 18.35 1.75 -2.75
C SER A 106 18.98 1.89 -4.13
N LYS A 107 19.34 0.78 -4.78
CA LYS A 107 20.00 0.78 -6.09
C LYS A 107 19.00 1.12 -7.20
N THR A 108 19.52 1.77 -8.26
CA THR A 108 18.81 2.06 -9.51
C THR A 108 19.63 1.54 -10.69
N HIS A 109 19.05 1.58 -11.88
CA HIS A 109 19.82 1.37 -13.11
C HIS A 109 20.81 2.52 -13.34
N ASP A 110 21.91 2.26 -14.04
CA ASP A 110 22.89 3.28 -14.43
C ASP A 110 22.28 4.26 -15.46
N LYS A 111 21.41 3.73 -16.34
CA LYS A 111 20.64 4.49 -17.32
C LYS A 111 19.17 4.07 -17.27
N PRO A 112 18.23 4.94 -17.67
CA PRO A 112 16.83 4.54 -17.80
C PRO A 112 16.69 3.32 -18.72
N VAL A 113 15.88 2.34 -18.29
CA VAL A 113 15.58 1.11 -19.05
C VAL A 113 14.26 1.20 -19.78
N ASP A 114 13.49 2.26 -19.53
CA ASP A 114 12.21 2.56 -20.15
C ASP A 114 12.01 4.07 -20.18
N GLU A 115 11.24 4.55 -21.14
CA GLU A 115 10.80 5.93 -21.22
C GLU A 115 9.40 6.03 -20.59
N PHE A 116 9.33 6.73 -19.46
CA PHE A 116 8.07 7.01 -18.78
C PHE A 116 7.86 8.53 -18.73
N ASP A 117 6.70 8.96 -19.21
CA ASP A 117 6.35 10.37 -19.21
C ASP A 117 6.07 10.86 -17.79
N LEU A 118 6.86 11.84 -17.36
CA LEU A 118 6.73 12.55 -16.09
C LEU A 118 6.21 13.99 -16.29
N GLU A 119 5.83 14.36 -17.51
CA GLU A 119 5.22 15.66 -17.79
C GLU A 119 3.90 15.80 -17.03
N GLY A 120 3.64 16.98 -16.52
CA GLY A 120 2.45 17.22 -15.70
C GLY A 120 2.58 16.88 -14.20
N VAL A 121 3.67 16.26 -13.74
CA VAL A 121 3.92 16.12 -12.30
C VAL A 121 4.17 17.49 -11.68
N VAL A 122 3.32 17.83 -10.69
CA VAL A 122 3.33 19.14 -9.98
C VAL A 122 4.38 19.14 -8.87
N ALA A 123 4.56 18.03 -8.18
CA ALA A 123 5.57 17.90 -7.14
C ALA A 123 6.99 18.10 -7.70
N PRO A 124 7.90 18.77 -6.97
CA PRO A 124 9.31 18.87 -7.37
C PRO A 124 10.00 17.52 -7.19
N ILE A 125 10.21 16.79 -8.29
CA ILE A 125 10.80 15.47 -8.31
C ILE A 125 12.20 15.44 -8.90
N HIS A 126 13.04 14.52 -8.46
CA HIS A 126 14.36 14.27 -9.02
C HIS A 126 14.26 13.41 -10.30
N ARG A 127 13.79 14.01 -11.43
CA ARG A 127 13.46 13.32 -12.70
C ARG A 127 14.50 12.29 -13.14
N GLY A 128 15.80 12.63 -13.08
CA GLY A 128 16.87 11.70 -13.49
C GLY A 128 17.00 10.48 -12.57
N TRP A 129 16.70 10.61 -11.27
CA TRP A 129 16.67 9.48 -10.35
C TRP A 129 15.40 8.65 -10.55
N VAL A 130 14.26 9.30 -10.68
CA VAL A 130 12.99 8.64 -10.99
C VAL A 130 13.10 7.80 -12.25
N ALA A 131 13.61 8.37 -13.35
CA ALA A 131 13.78 7.65 -14.62
C ALA A 131 14.65 6.40 -14.50
N ARG A 132 15.74 6.43 -13.68
CA ARG A 132 16.57 5.25 -13.44
C ARG A 132 15.97 4.27 -12.43
N SER A 133 14.91 4.63 -11.70
CA SER A 133 14.29 3.76 -10.70
C SER A 133 13.20 2.85 -11.27
N ILE A 134 12.76 3.06 -12.52
CA ILE A 134 11.81 2.16 -13.18
C ILE A 134 12.48 0.81 -13.49
N GLY A 135 11.75 -0.29 -13.36
CA GLY A 135 12.31 -1.65 -13.48
C GLY A 135 13.14 -2.08 -12.26
N THR A 136 12.94 -1.46 -11.07
CA THR A 136 13.66 -1.80 -9.84
C THR A 136 12.72 -2.30 -8.75
N LEU A 137 13.19 -3.28 -7.95
CA LEU A 137 12.37 -3.90 -6.92
C LEU A 137 12.19 -3.01 -5.68
N GLY A 138 13.26 -2.36 -5.21
CA GLY A 138 13.31 -1.72 -3.91
C GLY A 138 13.57 -2.68 -2.76
N GLY A 139 13.16 -2.30 -1.55
CA GLY A 139 13.40 -3.06 -0.34
C GLY A 139 12.17 -3.14 0.55
N GLY A 140 12.35 -3.54 1.79
CA GLY A 140 11.27 -3.70 2.76
C GLY A 140 10.42 -4.95 2.49
N ASN A 141 9.11 -4.78 2.35
CA ASN A 141 8.19 -5.88 2.06
C ASN A 141 8.13 -6.28 0.58
N HIS A 142 8.85 -5.61 -0.32
CA HIS A 142 8.88 -5.96 -1.75
C HIS A 142 9.57 -7.31 -1.99
N PHE A 143 9.09 -8.05 -2.98
CA PHE A 143 9.60 -9.38 -3.30
C PHE A 143 9.35 -9.78 -4.76
N ILE A 144 10.07 -10.80 -5.19
CA ILE A 144 9.81 -11.54 -6.43
C ILE A 144 9.67 -13.01 -6.06
N GLU A 145 8.57 -13.64 -6.41
CA GLU A 145 8.29 -15.05 -6.12
C GLU A 145 7.94 -15.83 -7.38
N VAL A 146 8.29 -17.11 -7.35
CA VAL A 146 7.73 -18.11 -8.26
C VAL A 146 6.95 -19.10 -7.42
N ASN A 147 5.65 -19.19 -7.68
CA ASN A 147 4.73 -20.00 -6.89
C ASN A 147 4.14 -21.15 -7.73
N GLN A 148 3.87 -22.29 -7.07
CA GLN A 148 3.13 -23.41 -7.62
C GLN A 148 1.65 -23.25 -7.28
N GLY A 149 0.80 -23.22 -8.27
CA GLY A 149 -0.66 -23.39 -8.14
C GLY A 149 -1.12 -24.75 -8.64
N SER A 150 -2.40 -25.01 -8.59
CA SER A 150 -3.03 -26.28 -9.00
C SER A 150 -2.87 -26.57 -10.50
N ASP A 151 -2.93 -25.54 -11.34
CA ASP A 151 -2.95 -25.64 -12.78
C ASP A 151 -1.88 -24.76 -13.50
N GLY A 152 -0.97 -24.16 -12.73
CA GLY A 152 0.03 -23.23 -13.28
C GLY A 152 1.16 -22.89 -12.35
N ILE A 153 2.14 -22.22 -12.91
CA ILE A 153 3.22 -21.54 -12.19
C ILE A 153 2.92 -20.05 -12.23
N TYR A 154 3.16 -19.36 -11.12
CA TYR A 154 2.89 -17.93 -11.01
C TYR A 154 4.17 -17.18 -10.69
N LEU A 155 4.57 -16.24 -11.58
CA LEU A 155 5.56 -15.24 -11.26
C LEU A 155 4.84 -14.05 -10.61
N VAL A 156 5.19 -13.73 -9.37
CA VAL A 156 4.57 -12.66 -8.58
C VAL A 156 5.62 -11.61 -8.25
N ILE A 157 5.35 -10.35 -8.57
CA ILE A 157 6.24 -9.22 -8.30
C ILE A 157 5.52 -8.18 -7.46
N HIS A 158 6.00 -7.97 -6.24
CA HIS A 158 5.50 -6.94 -5.32
C HIS A 158 6.45 -5.76 -5.32
N SER A 159 6.00 -4.61 -5.82
CA SER A 159 6.74 -3.34 -5.81
C SER A 159 5.81 -2.15 -6.05
N GLY A 160 6.30 -0.93 -5.85
CA GLY A 160 5.53 0.31 -5.95
C GLY A 160 6.20 1.37 -6.84
N SER A 161 5.85 2.63 -6.61
CA SER A 161 6.29 3.79 -7.40
C SER A 161 7.69 4.30 -7.06
N ARG A 162 8.42 3.58 -6.21
CA ARG A 162 9.80 3.89 -5.86
C ARG A 162 9.92 5.31 -5.27
N VAL A 163 11.00 6.03 -5.66
CA VAL A 163 11.26 7.41 -5.22
C VAL A 163 10.17 8.39 -5.68
N LEU A 164 9.54 8.15 -6.84
CA LEU A 164 8.49 9.04 -7.37
C LEU A 164 7.33 9.19 -6.40
N GLY A 165 6.72 8.09 -5.97
CA GLY A 165 5.59 8.14 -5.04
C GLY A 165 5.95 8.74 -3.69
N LYS A 166 7.17 8.47 -3.21
CA LYS A 166 7.66 9.07 -1.97
C LYS A 166 7.76 10.59 -2.07
N GLU A 167 8.40 11.13 -3.13
CA GLU A 167 8.54 12.58 -3.32
C GLU A 167 7.20 13.27 -3.49
N ILE A 168 6.27 12.66 -4.24
CA ILE A 168 4.88 13.14 -4.38
C ILE A 168 4.15 13.18 -3.03
N ALA A 169 4.16 12.09 -2.29
CA ALA A 169 3.47 11.99 -1.01
C ALA A 169 4.01 12.99 0.02
N GLU A 170 5.33 13.14 0.11
CA GLU A 170 5.99 14.07 1.04
C GLU A 170 5.68 15.52 0.67
N TYR A 171 5.75 15.88 -0.62
CA TYR A 171 5.44 17.23 -1.10
C TYR A 171 3.99 17.64 -0.78
N HIS A 172 3.02 16.83 -1.18
CA HIS A 172 1.61 17.16 -0.99
C HIS A 172 1.19 17.13 0.49
N GLN A 173 1.83 16.30 1.32
CA GLN A 173 1.62 16.35 2.76
C GLN A 173 2.14 17.65 3.39
N GLU A 174 3.29 18.14 2.92
CA GLU A 174 3.84 19.43 3.35
C GLU A 174 2.96 20.59 2.90
N VAL A 175 2.44 20.55 1.66
CA VAL A 175 1.46 21.54 1.15
C VAL A 175 0.21 21.55 2.03
N ALA A 176 -0.35 20.37 2.34
CA ALA A 176 -1.52 20.22 3.21
C ALA A 176 -1.29 20.90 4.57
N TYR A 177 -0.18 20.58 5.22
CA TYR A 177 0.15 21.13 6.53
C TYR A 177 0.30 22.65 6.52
N LYS A 178 1.07 23.18 5.54
CA LYS A 178 1.28 24.62 5.40
C LYS A 178 -0.02 25.39 5.13
N ARG A 179 -0.89 24.86 4.27
CA ARG A 179 -2.19 25.49 3.97
C ARG A 179 -3.08 25.56 5.19
N LEU A 180 -3.16 24.49 5.97
CA LEU A 180 -3.95 24.48 7.21
C LEU A 180 -3.37 25.40 8.29
N ASP A 181 -2.04 25.53 8.39
CA ASP A 181 -1.40 26.47 9.32
C ASP A 181 -1.70 27.92 8.94
N ILE A 182 -1.63 28.26 7.64
CA ILE A 182 -2.01 29.60 7.15
C ILE A 182 -3.49 29.87 7.46
N LEU A 183 -4.40 28.98 7.09
CA LEU A 183 -5.82 29.12 7.35
C LEU A 183 -6.13 29.35 8.84
N ARG A 184 -5.48 28.62 9.74
CA ARG A 184 -5.63 28.83 11.20
C ARG A 184 -5.18 30.19 11.65
N LYS A 185 -4.10 30.74 11.07
CA LYS A 185 -3.59 32.08 11.37
C LYS A 185 -4.53 33.16 10.87
N GLU A 186 -5.04 33.03 9.68
CA GLU A 186 -6.03 33.93 9.07
C GLU A 186 -7.31 33.97 9.92
N LEU A 187 -7.92 32.83 10.23
CA LEU A 187 -9.10 32.74 11.09
C LEU A 187 -8.89 33.39 12.46
N LYS A 188 -7.68 33.26 13.04
CA LYS A 188 -7.35 33.93 14.31
C LYS A 188 -7.30 35.46 14.17
N LEU A 189 -6.71 35.95 13.09
CA LEU A 189 -6.62 37.42 12.82
C LEU A 189 -8.01 38.01 12.58
N ASP A 190 -8.83 37.34 11.79
CA ASP A 190 -10.19 37.78 11.45
C ASP A 190 -11.11 37.75 12.68
N ALA A 191 -11.01 36.70 13.50
CA ALA A 191 -11.74 36.65 14.78
C ALA A 191 -11.35 37.81 15.72
N THR A 192 -10.05 38.14 15.77
CA THR A 192 -9.54 39.26 16.58
C THR A 192 -10.05 40.59 16.02
N ALA A 193 -10.07 40.77 14.72
CA ALA A 193 -10.58 41.97 14.08
C ALA A 193 -12.09 42.12 14.25
N ALA A 194 -12.89 41.07 14.16
CA ALA A 194 -14.31 41.03 14.41
C ALA A 194 -14.62 41.46 15.87
N LYS A 195 -13.86 40.90 16.82
CA LYS A 195 -14.00 41.26 18.24
C LYS A 195 -13.71 42.73 18.48
N LYS A 196 -12.66 43.32 17.87
CA LYS A 196 -12.35 44.76 17.98
C LYS A 196 -13.45 45.68 17.42
N ARG A 197 -14.19 45.20 16.41
CA ARG A 197 -15.33 45.89 15.80
C ARG A 197 -16.64 45.70 16.61
N GLY A 198 -16.63 45.00 17.71
CA GLY A 198 -17.81 44.69 18.51
C GLY A 198 -18.70 43.57 17.96
N ASN A 199 -18.29 42.90 16.90
CA ASN A 199 -19.05 41.78 16.31
C ASN A 199 -18.64 40.44 16.98
N LEU A 200 -19.21 40.21 18.19
CA LEU A 200 -18.88 39.03 18.98
C LEU A 200 -19.38 37.72 18.33
N GLU A 201 -20.50 37.73 17.63
CA GLU A 201 -21.05 36.55 16.94
C GLU A 201 -20.10 36.07 15.84
N MET A 202 -19.68 36.99 14.99
CA MET A 202 -18.70 36.66 13.92
C MET A 202 -17.37 36.17 14.54
N ALA A 203 -16.89 36.79 15.61
CA ALA A 203 -15.67 36.36 16.28
C ALA A 203 -15.79 34.94 16.85
N ASN A 204 -16.93 34.58 17.42
CA ASN A 204 -17.19 33.23 17.93
C ASN A 204 -17.28 32.21 16.80
N ASN A 205 -17.96 32.52 15.70
CA ASN A 205 -18.06 31.65 14.54
C ASN A 205 -16.66 31.33 13.96
N LEU A 206 -15.83 32.36 13.73
CA LEU A 206 -14.47 32.21 13.21
C LEU A 206 -13.56 31.41 14.16
N ASN A 207 -13.72 31.58 15.50
CA ASN A 207 -13.00 30.73 16.44
C ASN A 207 -13.49 29.28 16.40
N GLY A 208 -14.80 29.03 16.22
CA GLY A 208 -15.36 27.70 16.04
C GLY A 208 -14.80 27.01 14.78
N GLU A 209 -14.74 27.73 13.65
CA GLU A 209 -14.10 27.25 12.42
C GLU A 209 -12.62 26.91 12.66
N ARG A 210 -11.87 27.78 13.33
CA ARG A 210 -10.45 27.55 13.65
C ARG A 210 -10.25 26.28 14.49
N GLU A 211 -11.15 25.96 15.41
CA GLU A 211 -11.11 24.73 16.22
C GLU A 211 -11.37 23.47 15.39
N GLN A 212 -12.11 23.57 14.29
CA GLN A 212 -12.31 22.48 13.35
C GLN A 212 -11.07 22.21 12.49
N VAL A 213 -10.21 23.22 12.26
CA VAL A 213 -8.94 23.07 11.55
C VAL A 213 -7.89 22.56 12.53
N LYS A 214 -7.81 21.24 12.70
CA LYS A 214 -6.78 20.61 13.54
C LYS A 214 -5.44 20.61 12.80
N LEU A 215 -4.40 21.05 13.49
CA LEU A 215 -3.05 21.07 12.96
C LEU A 215 -2.28 19.84 13.47
N ASP A 216 -2.39 18.77 12.70
CA ASP A 216 -1.63 17.52 12.86
C ASP A 216 -0.96 17.24 11.51
N TYR A 217 0.37 17.15 11.50
CA TYR A 217 1.12 16.94 10.26
C TYR A 217 0.67 15.68 9.51
N ASP A 218 0.44 14.59 10.24
CA ASP A 218 0.11 13.29 9.65
C ASP A 218 -1.35 13.19 9.19
N LEU A 219 -2.23 14.10 9.64
CA LEU A 219 -3.65 14.16 9.30
C LEU A 219 -4.06 15.47 8.62
N SER A 220 -3.08 16.29 8.20
CA SER A 220 -3.35 17.47 7.39
C SER A 220 -3.81 17.06 5.99
N TYR A 221 -4.82 17.76 5.47
CA TYR A 221 -5.48 17.43 4.23
C TYR A 221 -5.32 18.52 3.16
N VAL A 222 -5.36 18.10 1.91
CA VAL A 222 -5.50 18.99 0.73
C VAL A 222 -6.96 19.13 0.32
N THR A 223 -7.33 20.27 -0.27
CA THR A 223 -8.65 20.59 -0.81
C THR A 223 -8.54 21.51 -2.01
N GLY A 224 -9.62 21.68 -2.79
CA GLY A 224 -9.63 22.60 -3.94
C GLY A 224 -8.58 22.26 -4.99
N SER A 225 -7.81 23.26 -5.43
CA SER A 225 -6.76 23.08 -6.45
C SER A 225 -5.63 22.15 -5.98
N ASP A 226 -5.23 22.23 -4.69
CA ASP A 226 -4.17 21.38 -4.14
C ASP A 226 -4.60 19.90 -4.13
N LEU A 227 -5.90 19.62 -3.94
CA LEU A 227 -6.48 18.27 -4.09
C LEU A 227 -6.34 17.78 -5.53
N ASN A 228 -6.69 18.60 -6.52
CA ASN A 228 -6.59 18.22 -7.94
C ASN A 228 -5.14 17.94 -8.35
N HIS A 229 -4.19 18.76 -7.88
CA HIS A 229 -2.76 18.54 -8.09
C HIS A 229 -2.29 17.22 -7.49
N TYR A 230 -2.72 16.91 -6.26
CA TYR A 230 -2.37 15.63 -5.61
C TYR A 230 -2.96 14.43 -6.36
N LEU A 231 -4.23 14.48 -6.78
CA LEU A 231 -4.85 13.39 -7.54
C LEU A 231 -4.15 13.13 -8.88
N ASN A 232 -3.77 14.20 -9.59
CA ASN A 232 -2.99 14.09 -10.82
C ASN A 232 -1.64 13.39 -10.58
N ASP A 233 -0.87 13.87 -9.61
CA ASP A 233 0.45 13.31 -9.32
C ASP A 233 0.36 11.85 -8.81
N MET A 234 -0.66 11.56 -7.99
CA MET A 234 -0.92 10.22 -7.48
C MET A 234 -1.27 9.25 -8.62
N GLU A 235 -2.07 9.68 -9.61
CA GLU A 235 -2.39 8.86 -10.77
C GLU A 235 -1.14 8.56 -11.63
N ILE A 236 -0.28 9.57 -11.84
CA ILE A 236 1.00 9.37 -12.54
C ILE A 236 1.88 8.36 -11.78
N ALA A 237 1.95 8.48 -10.44
CA ALA A 237 2.70 7.55 -9.61
C ALA A 237 2.14 6.12 -9.67
N GLN A 238 0.83 5.93 -9.75
CA GLN A 238 0.20 4.61 -9.94
C GLN A 238 0.59 4.00 -11.29
N LYS A 239 0.50 4.76 -12.37
CA LYS A 239 0.91 4.32 -13.72
C LYS A 239 2.39 3.95 -13.76
N PHE A 240 3.23 4.74 -13.10
CA PHE A 240 4.66 4.42 -12.94
C PHE A 240 4.88 3.11 -12.18
N ALA A 241 4.17 2.89 -11.07
CA ALA A 241 4.29 1.67 -10.28
C ALA A 241 3.87 0.42 -11.06
N ALA A 242 2.77 0.48 -11.79
CA ALA A 242 2.32 -0.61 -12.67
C ALA A 242 3.37 -0.90 -13.77
N ARG A 243 3.90 0.14 -14.41
CA ARG A 243 4.95 0.01 -15.42
C ARG A 243 6.24 -0.56 -14.83
N ASN A 244 6.60 -0.14 -13.61
CA ASN A 244 7.76 -0.67 -12.87
C ASN A 244 7.66 -2.20 -12.68
N ARG A 245 6.53 -2.71 -12.21
CA ARG A 245 6.29 -4.15 -12.02
C ARG A 245 6.31 -4.90 -13.35
N TYR A 246 5.67 -4.35 -14.37
CA TYR A 246 5.64 -4.94 -15.71
C TYR A 246 7.04 -5.11 -16.30
N ILE A 247 7.91 -4.08 -16.23
CA ILE A 247 9.28 -4.12 -16.76
C ILE A 247 10.12 -5.18 -16.05
N MET A 248 10.00 -5.31 -14.73
CA MET A 248 10.68 -6.38 -13.99
C MET A 248 10.22 -7.76 -14.47
N ALA A 249 8.90 -7.97 -14.64
CA ALA A 249 8.36 -9.22 -15.16
C ALA A 249 8.88 -9.53 -16.57
N GLU A 250 8.82 -8.57 -17.49
CA GLU A 250 9.36 -8.72 -18.85
C GLU A 250 10.84 -9.09 -18.85
N THR A 251 11.64 -8.42 -18.02
CA THR A 251 13.08 -8.68 -17.89
C THR A 251 13.34 -10.12 -17.47
N ILE A 252 12.62 -10.61 -16.45
CA ILE A 252 12.74 -11.98 -15.97
C ILE A 252 12.26 -12.99 -17.01
N LEU A 253 11.07 -12.79 -17.57
CA LEU A 253 10.47 -13.68 -18.55
C LEU A 253 11.37 -13.84 -19.79
N LYS A 254 11.94 -12.75 -20.30
CA LYS A 254 12.88 -12.74 -21.44
C LYS A 254 14.16 -13.51 -21.09
N ALA A 255 14.78 -13.23 -19.94
CA ALA A 255 16.05 -13.85 -19.54
C ALA A 255 15.91 -15.35 -19.26
N MET A 256 14.80 -15.77 -18.69
CA MET A 256 14.48 -17.17 -18.42
C MET A 256 13.89 -17.92 -19.63
N LYS A 257 13.58 -17.20 -20.71
CA LYS A 257 12.88 -17.73 -21.91
C LYS A 257 11.48 -18.27 -21.59
N TRP A 258 10.77 -17.62 -20.65
CA TRP A 258 9.43 -18.02 -20.22
C TRP A 258 8.29 -17.32 -20.97
N ASN A 259 8.59 -16.35 -21.85
CA ASN A 259 7.59 -15.54 -22.58
C ASN A 259 6.53 -16.40 -23.29
N LYS A 260 6.95 -17.54 -23.90
CA LYS A 260 6.04 -18.44 -24.64
C LYS A 260 5.13 -19.27 -23.71
N ALA A 261 5.37 -19.23 -22.42
CA ALA A 261 4.58 -19.94 -21.41
C ALA A 261 3.52 -19.04 -20.75
N VAL A 262 3.54 -17.74 -21.00
CA VAL A 262 2.56 -16.80 -20.43
C VAL A 262 1.15 -17.14 -20.90
N VAL A 263 0.23 -17.29 -19.94
CA VAL A 263 -1.20 -17.58 -20.14
C VAL A 263 -2.02 -16.32 -19.91
N SER A 264 -1.81 -15.66 -18.78
CA SER A 264 -2.51 -14.44 -18.37
C SER A 264 -1.66 -13.64 -17.40
N ALA A 265 -2.03 -12.38 -17.20
CA ALA A 265 -1.44 -11.53 -16.17
C ALA A 265 -2.47 -10.53 -15.65
N PHE A 266 -2.32 -10.12 -14.39
CA PHE A 266 -3.10 -9.04 -13.80
C PHE A 266 -2.27 -8.26 -12.78
N ASP A 267 -2.68 -7.03 -12.48
CA ASP A 267 -2.07 -6.14 -11.50
C ASP A 267 -3.06 -5.90 -10.35
N CYS A 268 -2.60 -5.97 -9.09
CA CYS A 268 -3.42 -5.84 -7.91
C CYS A 268 -2.81 -4.79 -6.98
N VAL A 269 -3.37 -3.57 -7.01
CA VAL A 269 -2.84 -2.39 -6.30
C VAL A 269 -3.50 -2.24 -4.93
N HIS A 270 -2.76 -1.75 -3.92
CA HIS A 270 -3.27 -1.65 -2.55
C HIS A 270 -2.93 -0.34 -1.79
N ASN A 271 -2.28 0.63 -2.43
CA ASN A 271 -2.05 1.98 -1.86
C ASN A 271 -2.39 3.03 -2.92
N TYR A 272 -3.65 3.46 -2.96
CA TYR A 272 -4.10 4.40 -3.98
C TYR A 272 -5.46 5.02 -3.66
N ILE A 273 -5.85 5.97 -4.48
CA ILE A 273 -7.22 6.44 -4.57
C ILE A 273 -7.81 5.98 -5.90
N ASP A 274 -8.88 5.24 -5.80
CA ASP A 274 -9.78 4.95 -6.91
C ASP A 274 -10.61 6.22 -7.16
N ILE A 275 -10.23 6.97 -8.18
CA ILE A 275 -10.82 8.30 -8.47
C ILE A 275 -12.27 8.15 -8.91
N ASP A 276 -12.56 7.15 -9.74
CA ASP A 276 -13.90 6.92 -10.31
C ASP A 276 -14.90 6.55 -9.22
N ASN A 277 -14.50 5.70 -8.27
CA ASN A 277 -15.33 5.27 -7.14
C ASN A 277 -15.16 6.13 -5.89
N ARG A 278 -14.32 7.16 -5.94
CA ARG A 278 -13.99 8.05 -4.81
C ARG A 278 -13.61 7.29 -3.54
N MET A 279 -12.76 6.29 -3.70
CA MET A 279 -12.38 5.35 -2.64
C MET A 279 -10.86 5.40 -2.38
N LEU A 280 -10.47 5.80 -1.18
CA LEU A 280 -9.10 5.71 -0.70
C LEU A 280 -8.84 4.30 -0.14
N ARG A 281 -7.71 3.71 -0.53
CA ARG A 281 -7.21 2.43 -0.02
C ARG A 281 -5.77 2.57 0.44
N LYS A 282 -5.52 2.17 1.68
CA LYS A 282 -4.19 2.10 2.30
C LYS A 282 -3.94 0.70 2.84
N GLY A 283 -3.11 -0.08 2.16
CA GLY A 283 -2.93 -1.49 2.50
C GLY A 283 -4.24 -2.28 2.36
N ALA A 284 -5.00 -1.95 1.33
CA ALA A 284 -6.22 -2.66 0.94
C ALA A 284 -6.34 -2.65 -0.57
N THR A 285 -6.85 -3.72 -1.16
CA THR A 285 -7.04 -3.84 -2.60
C THR A 285 -8.51 -3.73 -2.98
N SER A 286 -8.79 -3.41 -4.24
CA SER A 286 -10.14 -3.49 -4.79
C SER A 286 -10.63 -4.94 -4.80
N ALA A 287 -11.93 -5.11 -4.54
CA ALA A 287 -12.63 -6.40 -4.55
C ALA A 287 -14.01 -6.23 -5.20
N GLN A 288 -14.06 -5.55 -6.34
CA GLN A 288 -15.29 -5.44 -7.14
C GLN A 288 -15.72 -6.83 -7.61
N LEU A 289 -16.98 -6.98 -7.96
CA LEU A 289 -17.53 -8.26 -8.39
C LEU A 289 -16.77 -8.83 -9.61
N GLY A 290 -16.18 -10.01 -9.43
CA GLY A 290 -15.43 -10.69 -10.48
C GLY A 290 -13.97 -10.22 -10.65
N GLU A 291 -13.51 -9.26 -9.88
CA GLU A 291 -12.13 -8.75 -9.95
C GLU A 291 -11.13 -9.77 -9.40
N GLN A 292 -10.03 -10.00 -10.11
CA GLN A 292 -8.96 -10.89 -9.66
C GLN A 292 -8.15 -10.25 -8.53
N ILE A 293 -7.92 -11.01 -7.46
CA ILE A 293 -7.22 -10.56 -6.25
C ILE A 293 -6.09 -11.52 -5.92
N ILE A 294 -4.97 -10.97 -5.46
CA ILE A 294 -3.91 -11.73 -4.79
C ILE A 294 -3.62 -11.13 -3.42
N VAL A 295 -3.59 -11.98 -2.39
CA VAL A 295 -3.27 -11.60 -1.01
C VAL A 295 -2.06 -12.39 -0.54
N PRO A 296 -0.84 -11.80 -0.52
CA PRO A 296 0.35 -12.46 -0.04
C PRO A 296 0.29 -12.70 1.48
N LEU A 297 0.66 -13.90 1.90
CA LEU A 297 0.69 -14.30 3.29
C LEU A 297 2.07 -14.03 3.92
N ASN A 298 3.06 -14.76 3.48
CA ASN A 298 4.48 -14.60 3.84
C ASN A 298 5.35 -15.47 2.92
N MET A 299 6.68 -15.35 3.05
CA MET A 299 7.67 -16.03 2.20
C MET A 299 7.56 -17.56 2.15
N ARG A 300 6.89 -18.22 3.13
CA ARG A 300 6.72 -19.67 3.21
C ARG A 300 5.31 -20.11 2.81
N ASP A 301 4.30 -19.39 3.27
CA ASP A 301 2.91 -19.83 3.15
C ASP A 301 2.29 -19.44 1.80
N GLY A 302 2.93 -18.52 1.06
CA GLY A 302 2.56 -18.14 -0.30
C GLY A 302 1.51 -17.05 -0.36
N SER A 303 0.60 -17.14 -1.32
CA SER A 303 -0.43 -16.11 -1.57
C SER A 303 -1.79 -16.75 -1.87
N ILE A 304 -2.86 -16.08 -1.43
CA ILE A 304 -4.23 -16.44 -1.77
C ILE A 304 -4.54 -15.83 -3.13
N LEU A 305 -5.04 -16.64 -4.07
CA LEU A 305 -5.73 -16.16 -5.28
C LEU A 305 -7.23 -16.20 -5.04
N ALA A 306 -7.91 -15.12 -5.36
CA ALA A 306 -9.33 -14.96 -5.10
C ALA A 306 -10.02 -14.10 -6.15
N THR A 307 -11.34 -14.06 -6.08
CA THR A 307 -12.20 -13.18 -6.88
C THR A 307 -13.06 -12.33 -5.95
N GLY A 308 -13.15 -11.03 -6.21
CA GLY A 308 -13.94 -10.09 -5.43
C GLY A 308 -15.42 -10.37 -5.51
N LYS A 309 -16.13 -10.21 -4.40
CA LYS A 309 -17.60 -10.36 -4.29
C LYS A 309 -18.37 -9.06 -4.50
N GLY A 310 -17.70 -7.93 -4.62
CA GLY A 310 -18.35 -6.62 -4.76
C GLY A 310 -19.14 -6.22 -3.51
N ASN A 311 -18.67 -6.56 -2.31
CA ASN A 311 -19.37 -6.28 -1.06
C ASN A 311 -19.30 -4.80 -0.68
N ALA A 312 -20.42 -4.10 -0.77
CA ALA A 312 -20.53 -2.68 -0.46
C ALA A 312 -20.22 -2.37 1.02
N ASP A 313 -20.52 -3.29 1.95
CA ASP A 313 -20.21 -3.07 3.37
C ASP A 313 -18.70 -3.07 3.65
N TRP A 314 -17.92 -3.72 2.80
CA TRP A 314 -16.46 -3.74 2.82
C TRP A 314 -15.82 -2.62 1.98
N ASN A 315 -16.59 -1.62 1.54
CA ASN A 315 -16.11 -0.61 0.58
C ASN A 315 -15.56 -1.25 -0.70
N TYR A 316 -16.15 -2.36 -1.15
CA TYR A 316 -15.69 -3.11 -2.32
C TYR A 316 -14.18 -3.40 -2.25
N SER A 317 -13.69 -3.81 -1.09
CA SER A 317 -12.27 -3.94 -0.82
C SER A 317 -11.94 -5.22 -0.06
N ALA A 318 -10.70 -5.69 -0.21
CA ALA A 318 -10.12 -6.84 0.48
C ALA A 318 -8.78 -6.47 1.13
N PRO A 319 -8.27 -7.26 2.07
CA PRO A 319 -6.94 -7.05 2.65
C PRO A 319 -5.85 -7.20 1.59
N HIS A 320 -4.73 -6.51 1.78
CA HIS A 320 -3.58 -6.56 0.87
C HIS A 320 -2.55 -7.62 1.25
N GLY A 321 -2.69 -8.27 2.40
CA GLY A 321 -1.75 -9.26 2.92
C GLY A 321 -2.24 -9.94 4.18
N ALA A 322 -1.38 -10.72 4.84
CA ALA A 322 -1.72 -11.38 6.09
C ALA A 322 -1.80 -10.42 7.29
N GLY A 323 -1.20 -9.23 7.20
CA GLY A 323 -0.96 -8.37 8.35
C GLY A 323 0.18 -8.82 9.25
N ARG A 324 0.75 -7.89 9.98
CA ARG A 324 1.90 -8.17 10.87
C ARG A 324 1.44 -8.39 12.32
N MET A 325 2.00 -9.40 12.99
CA MET A 325 1.91 -9.57 14.44
C MET A 325 3.02 -8.81 15.16
N LEU A 326 4.22 -8.76 14.55
CA LEU A 326 5.38 -8.11 15.14
C LEU A 326 5.77 -6.89 14.30
N SER A 327 6.01 -5.76 14.96
CA SER A 327 6.67 -4.64 14.29
C SER A 327 8.06 -5.07 13.79
N ARG A 328 8.63 -4.35 12.81
CA ARG A 328 9.95 -4.68 12.24
C ARG A 328 11.03 -4.75 13.34
N SER A 329 11.02 -3.84 14.29
CA SER A 329 11.97 -3.82 15.41
C SER A 329 11.78 -5.01 16.36
N LYS A 330 10.53 -5.33 16.71
CA LYS A 330 10.22 -6.51 17.55
C LYS A 330 10.61 -7.80 16.84
N ALA A 331 10.32 -7.95 15.56
CA ALA A 331 10.71 -9.13 14.80
C ALA A 331 12.24 -9.33 14.78
N LYS A 332 13.02 -8.25 14.54
CA LYS A 332 14.50 -8.29 14.63
C LYS A 332 15.04 -8.67 16.01
N ALA A 333 14.32 -8.32 17.07
CA ALA A 333 14.73 -8.63 18.44
C ALA A 333 14.33 -10.06 18.90
N GLN A 334 13.23 -10.60 18.36
CA GLN A 334 12.62 -11.84 18.88
C GLN A 334 12.81 -13.07 17.99
N ILE A 335 13.09 -12.89 16.70
CA ILE A 335 13.24 -14.01 15.76
C ILE A 335 14.72 -14.32 15.58
N SER A 336 15.13 -15.58 15.83
CA SER A 336 16.50 -16.01 15.56
C SER A 336 16.68 -16.38 14.08
N LEU A 337 17.91 -16.25 13.57
CA LEU A 337 18.24 -16.61 12.20
C LEU A 337 18.02 -18.09 11.92
N GLU A 338 18.34 -18.96 12.90
CA GLU A 338 18.14 -20.41 12.80
C GLU A 338 16.66 -20.74 12.66
N SER A 339 15.78 -20.08 13.45
CA SER A 339 14.34 -20.25 13.34
C SER A 339 13.81 -19.79 11.98
N TYR A 340 14.39 -18.71 11.42
CA TYR A 340 14.03 -18.23 10.09
C TYR A 340 14.48 -19.21 8.99
N GLN A 341 15.73 -19.69 9.05
CA GLN A 341 16.26 -20.70 8.13
C GLN A 341 15.41 -22.00 8.16
N ALA A 342 15.10 -22.49 9.35
CA ALA A 342 14.25 -23.67 9.52
C ALA A 342 12.84 -23.48 8.91
N ALA A 343 12.25 -22.28 9.04
CA ALA A 343 10.95 -21.98 8.47
C ALA A 343 10.95 -21.93 6.93
N MET A 344 12.10 -21.64 6.31
CA MET A 344 12.25 -21.48 4.86
C MET A 344 12.87 -22.69 4.14
N LYS A 345 13.08 -23.81 4.83
CA LYS A 345 13.80 -24.98 4.30
C LYS A 345 13.23 -25.54 2.99
N ASP A 346 11.92 -25.40 2.77
CA ASP A 346 11.21 -25.95 1.60
C ASP A 346 11.03 -24.92 0.47
N VAL A 347 11.56 -23.69 0.65
CA VAL A 347 11.52 -22.62 -0.36
C VAL A 347 12.94 -22.28 -0.80
N TRP A 348 13.21 -22.35 -2.09
CA TRP A 348 14.52 -21.95 -2.60
C TRP A 348 14.69 -20.42 -2.47
N THR A 349 15.68 -19.99 -1.72
CA THR A 349 15.95 -18.55 -1.50
C THR A 349 17.37 -18.30 -1.04
N THR A 350 17.97 -17.22 -1.51
CA THR A 350 19.24 -16.67 -1.00
C THR A 350 19.03 -15.44 -0.12
N SER A 351 17.77 -15.10 0.18
CA SER A 351 17.40 -13.87 0.91
C SER A 351 17.27 -14.05 2.42
N VAL A 352 17.42 -15.27 2.96
CA VAL A 352 17.35 -15.53 4.41
C VAL A 352 18.61 -15.04 5.10
N SER A 353 18.52 -13.91 5.78
CA SER A 353 19.64 -13.25 6.44
C SER A 353 19.20 -12.38 7.63
N LYS A 354 20.15 -11.90 8.43
CA LYS A 354 19.86 -10.91 9.49
C LYS A 354 19.24 -9.62 8.97
N LYS A 355 19.47 -9.25 7.70
CA LYS A 355 18.89 -8.03 7.09
C LYS A 355 17.40 -8.17 6.80
N THR A 356 16.95 -9.38 6.48
CA THR A 356 15.58 -9.70 6.11
C THR A 356 14.79 -10.41 7.21
N ILE A 357 15.33 -10.55 8.42
CA ILE A 357 14.73 -11.31 9.53
C ILE A 357 13.38 -10.76 9.97
N ASP A 358 13.14 -9.47 9.78
CA ASP A 358 11.85 -8.83 10.03
C ASP A 358 10.76 -9.26 9.05
N GLU A 359 11.11 -9.94 7.97
CA GLU A 359 10.18 -10.51 6.99
C GLU A 359 9.97 -12.03 7.18
N ALA A 360 10.56 -12.63 8.24
CA ALA A 360 10.39 -14.04 8.55
C ALA A 360 8.89 -14.41 8.74
N PRO A 361 8.44 -15.61 8.35
CA PRO A 361 7.04 -16.03 8.45
C PRO A 361 6.41 -15.79 9.82
N LYS A 362 7.16 -15.96 10.91
CA LYS A 362 6.72 -15.73 12.29
C LYS A 362 6.34 -14.27 12.62
N ALA A 363 6.71 -13.30 11.76
CA ALA A 363 6.36 -11.89 11.97
C ALA A 363 4.92 -11.56 11.53
N TYR A 364 4.22 -12.48 10.85
CA TYR A 364 2.92 -12.28 10.24
C TYR A 364 1.80 -13.02 10.97
N LYS A 365 0.56 -12.52 10.83
CA LYS A 365 -0.66 -13.16 11.34
C LYS A 365 -0.88 -14.51 10.68
N SER A 366 -1.64 -15.38 11.34
CA SER A 366 -1.99 -16.71 10.82
C SER A 366 -2.89 -16.59 9.59
N ALA A 367 -2.52 -17.25 8.50
CA ALA A 367 -3.35 -17.37 7.31
C ALA A 367 -4.74 -17.97 7.64
N LYS A 368 -4.82 -18.89 8.59
CA LYS A 368 -6.05 -19.58 8.95
C LYS A 368 -7.16 -18.63 9.44
N GLN A 369 -6.80 -17.62 10.24
CA GLN A 369 -7.76 -16.62 10.71
C GLN A 369 -8.17 -15.70 9.55
N LEU A 370 -7.21 -15.26 8.74
CA LEU A 370 -7.49 -14.39 7.59
C LEU A 370 -8.47 -15.03 6.62
N LEU A 371 -8.34 -16.34 6.34
CA LEU A 371 -9.24 -17.08 5.44
C LEU A 371 -10.71 -17.03 5.92
N VAL A 372 -10.94 -17.06 7.22
CA VAL A 372 -12.27 -16.93 7.81
C VAL A 372 -12.77 -15.48 7.71
N ASP A 373 -11.90 -14.53 8.07
CA ASP A 373 -12.29 -13.12 8.15
C ASP A 373 -12.68 -12.50 6.78
N VAL A 374 -12.21 -13.08 5.66
CA VAL A 374 -12.42 -12.53 4.30
C VAL A 374 -13.56 -13.17 3.51
N GLU A 375 -14.26 -14.15 4.06
CA GLU A 375 -15.32 -14.89 3.37
C GLU A 375 -16.42 -13.98 2.79
N ASP A 376 -16.72 -12.86 3.46
CA ASP A 376 -17.74 -11.90 3.01
C ASP A 376 -17.31 -11.03 1.82
N THR A 377 -16.02 -10.89 1.55
CA THR A 377 -15.52 -9.94 0.55
C THR A 377 -14.89 -10.58 -0.68
N MET A 378 -14.40 -11.81 -0.58
CA MET A 378 -13.79 -12.50 -1.72
C MET A 378 -14.05 -14.00 -1.71
N ASP A 379 -14.14 -14.60 -2.91
CA ASP A 379 -14.19 -16.04 -3.14
C ASP A 379 -12.77 -16.57 -3.35
N ILE A 380 -12.29 -17.38 -2.40
CA ILE A 380 -10.94 -17.96 -2.44
C ILE A 380 -10.92 -19.08 -3.49
N GLN A 381 -10.02 -18.96 -4.47
CA GLN A 381 -9.83 -19.95 -5.52
C GLN A 381 -8.78 -20.99 -5.12
N GLU A 382 -7.60 -20.53 -4.73
CA GLU A 382 -6.50 -21.39 -4.29
C GLU A 382 -5.46 -20.62 -3.45
N ILE A 383 -4.57 -21.36 -2.79
CA ILE A 383 -3.36 -20.79 -2.18
C ILE A 383 -2.16 -21.32 -2.98
N ILE A 384 -1.50 -20.42 -3.71
CA ILE A 384 -0.28 -20.72 -4.45
C ILE A 384 0.91 -20.76 -3.50
N LYS A 385 1.78 -21.77 -3.64
CA LYS A 385 2.89 -22.03 -2.73
C LYS A 385 4.24 -21.63 -3.31
N PRO A 386 5.10 -20.91 -2.59
CA PRO A 386 6.38 -20.46 -3.12
C PRO A 386 7.33 -21.62 -3.34
N LEU A 387 7.85 -21.71 -4.55
CA LEU A 387 9.00 -22.55 -4.93
C LEU A 387 10.30 -21.76 -4.80
N TYR A 388 10.24 -20.46 -5.10
CA TYR A 388 11.34 -19.51 -5.07
C TYR A 388 10.87 -18.18 -4.48
N ASN A 389 11.72 -17.56 -3.63
CA ASN A 389 11.49 -16.21 -3.12
C ASN A 389 12.77 -15.39 -3.13
N PHE A 390 12.67 -14.15 -3.61
CA PHE A 390 13.73 -13.14 -3.55
C PHE A 390 13.26 -11.90 -2.79
N LYS A 391 14.05 -11.48 -1.79
CA LYS A 391 13.92 -10.19 -1.07
C LYS A 391 15.24 -9.46 -1.05
N ALA A 392 15.19 -8.11 -0.99
CA ALA A 392 16.37 -7.24 -0.97
C ALA A 392 16.90 -6.99 0.44
#